data_65334d3ec187d497aca76b00f7a979b2
#
_entry.id   65334d3ec187d497aca76b00f7a979b2
#
_cell.length_a   1.000
_cell.length_b   1.000
_cell.length_c   1.000
_cell.angle_alpha   90.00
_cell.angle_beta   90.00
_cell.angle_gamma   90.00
#
_symmetry.space_group_name_H-M   'P 1'
#
loop_
_entity.id
_entity.type
_entity.pdbx_description
1 polymer ?
#
loop_
_entity_poly.entity_id
_entity_poly.type
_entity_poly.pdbx_seq_one_letter_code
_entity_poly.pdbx_strand_id
1 'polypeptide(L)'
;MKRLFALTACSLALLLGTAPLLAACGDVQTDEPALELPADDLPVLPDLGDPDEPELDAPAEETEPDEPTDEPEAEPDVPVTEPEPEPEPDIPVVSTRAEYIYVCTNSLNVRAGAGTSYASLGAVNSGDMLHLVRRVGSWYETRYRSKTAYVSASDAYTTIAYLDKGSEQVERVIAEGLELLGVPYVYGATRLHDGKGNMLKGFTVTKFDCSSLMQYIFYQGAGILLDVTTRTQVKQGVAVSWNNIKRGDLLFYTNAQRYNKTGVERIGHVALYLGNNYILHTASDYAVIEQMSATRKAYFVTARRFF
;
A
#
# COMPACT_ATOMS: atom_id res chain seq x y z
N MET A 1 -6.24 25.37 83.93
CA MET A 1 -7.53 24.76 83.65
C MET A 1 -8.01 25.20 82.29
N LYS A 2 -7.67 24.45 81.22
CA LYS A 2 -8.25 24.62 79.91
C LYS A 2 -8.28 23.22 79.23
N ARG A 3 -9.50 22.79 78.98
CA ARG A 3 -9.79 21.46 78.40
C ARG A 3 -9.50 21.49 76.92
N LEU A 4 -8.74 20.49 76.40
CA LEU A 4 -8.42 20.25 75.02
C LEU A 4 -9.52 19.33 74.44
N PHE A 5 -10.18 19.77 73.40
CA PHE A 5 -11.09 18.94 72.61
C PHE A 5 -10.33 18.40 71.41
N ALA A 6 -10.19 17.07 71.31
CA ALA A 6 -9.67 16.40 70.17
C ALA A 6 -10.79 16.20 69.15
N LEU A 7 -10.61 16.77 67.96
CA LEU A 7 -11.43 16.46 66.76
C LEU A 7 -10.79 15.35 66.00
N THR A 8 -11.39 14.19 65.98
CA THR A 8 -11.06 13.06 65.08
C THR A 8 -11.61 13.38 63.69
N ALA A 9 -10.72 13.66 62.73
CA ALA A 9 -11.05 13.74 61.31
C ALA A 9 -11.07 12.35 60.72
N CYS A 10 -12.25 11.88 60.33
CA CYS A 10 -12.44 10.66 59.57
C CYS A 10 -12.15 10.93 58.09
N SER A 11 -10.97 10.53 57.63
CA SER A 11 -10.61 10.63 56.22
C SER A 11 -11.26 9.50 55.43
N LEU A 12 -12.30 9.83 54.69
CA LEU A 12 -12.93 8.94 53.69
C LEU A 12 -12.04 8.93 52.43
N ALA A 13 -11.23 7.91 52.29
CA ALA A 13 -10.46 7.69 51.05
C ALA A 13 -11.40 7.21 49.97
N LEU A 14 -11.71 8.13 49.04
CA LEU A 14 -12.41 7.80 47.77
C LEU A 14 -11.43 7.10 46.84
N LEU A 15 -11.48 5.80 46.80
CA LEU A 15 -10.79 4.99 45.77
C LEU A 15 -11.50 5.23 44.43
N LEU A 16 -11.04 6.24 43.69
CA LEU A 16 -11.33 6.37 42.27
C LEU A 16 -10.53 5.29 41.57
N GLY A 17 -11.17 4.15 41.30
CA GLY A 17 -10.68 3.14 40.39
C GLY A 17 -10.64 3.72 38.98
N THR A 18 -9.46 4.11 38.52
CA THR A 18 -9.21 4.34 37.11
C THR A 18 -9.22 2.98 36.43
N ALA A 19 -10.36 2.57 35.90
CA ALA A 19 -10.40 1.51 34.91
C ALA A 19 -9.54 1.96 33.72
N PRO A 20 -8.61 1.14 33.21
CA PRO A 20 -7.94 1.45 31.99
C PRO A 20 -9.00 1.48 30.89
N LEU A 21 -9.14 2.61 30.21
CA LEU A 21 -9.90 2.71 28.97
C LEU A 21 -9.17 1.83 27.96
N LEU A 22 -9.58 0.58 27.83
CA LEU A 22 -9.24 -0.29 26.71
C LEU A 22 -9.93 0.34 25.50
N ALA A 23 -9.23 1.27 24.84
CA ALA A 23 -9.54 1.61 23.47
C ALA A 23 -9.18 0.37 22.65
N ALA A 24 -10.12 -0.58 22.51
CA ALA A 24 -9.98 -1.63 21.51
C ALA A 24 -9.83 -0.93 20.15
N CYS A 25 -8.87 -1.37 19.35
CA CYS A 25 -8.89 -1.11 17.93
C CYS A 25 -10.27 -1.54 17.43
N GLY A 26 -11.10 -0.60 16.99
CA GLY A 26 -12.37 -0.94 16.37
C GLY A 26 -12.09 -1.83 15.15
N ASP A 27 -13.04 -2.73 14.84
CA ASP A 27 -12.95 -3.54 13.62
C ASP A 27 -12.69 -2.63 12.43
N VAL A 28 -11.52 -2.78 11.79
CA VAL A 28 -11.20 -2.10 10.55
C VAL A 28 -11.98 -2.84 9.47
N GLN A 29 -13.28 -2.54 9.36
CA GLN A 29 -14.08 -2.94 8.22
C GLN A 29 -13.61 -2.15 7.02
N THR A 30 -13.08 -2.86 6.05
CA THR A 30 -12.63 -2.32 4.76
C THR A 30 -13.79 -2.26 3.76
N ASP A 31 -15.03 -2.00 4.22
CA ASP A 31 -16.12 -1.70 3.33
C ASP A 31 -15.82 -0.36 2.65
N GLU A 32 -15.54 -0.39 1.35
CA GLU A 32 -15.38 0.80 0.53
C GLU A 32 -16.66 1.67 0.62
N PRO A 33 -16.62 2.83 1.28
CA PRO A 33 -17.55 3.87 0.88
C PRO A 33 -17.09 4.35 -0.48
N ALA A 34 -18.01 4.39 -1.46
CA ALA A 34 -17.77 5.08 -2.72
C ALA A 34 -17.05 6.40 -2.42
N LEU A 35 -15.91 6.64 -3.13
CA LEU A 35 -15.09 7.85 -2.95
C LEU A 35 -15.89 9.08 -3.41
N GLU A 36 -16.89 9.47 -2.64
CA GLU A 36 -17.58 10.74 -2.82
C GLU A 36 -16.66 11.86 -2.30
N LEU A 37 -16.03 12.55 -3.25
CA LEU A 37 -15.37 13.81 -2.95
C LEU A 37 -16.44 14.80 -2.50
N PRO A 38 -16.27 15.53 -1.38
CA PRO A 38 -17.19 16.61 -1.03
C PRO A 38 -17.18 17.64 -2.18
N ALA A 39 -18.38 17.85 -2.76
CA ALA A 39 -18.54 18.61 -4.00
C ALA A 39 -18.31 20.13 -3.84
N ASP A 40 -18.26 20.67 -2.62
CA ASP A 40 -18.45 22.10 -2.38
C ASP A 40 -17.20 22.90 -2.00
N ASP A 41 -15.99 22.28 -1.88
CA ASP A 41 -14.76 22.99 -1.50
C ASP A 41 -13.53 22.69 -2.38
N LEU A 42 -13.73 22.07 -3.55
CA LEU A 42 -12.62 21.85 -4.48
C LEU A 42 -12.50 23.04 -5.42
N PRO A 43 -11.33 23.65 -5.58
CA PRO A 43 -11.12 24.62 -6.64
C PRO A 43 -11.42 23.93 -7.98
N VAL A 44 -12.31 24.53 -8.78
CA VAL A 44 -12.65 24.07 -10.13
C VAL A 44 -11.35 23.92 -10.92
N LEU A 45 -11.00 22.69 -11.23
CA LEU A 45 -9.84 22.39 -12.06
C LEU A 45 -10.21 22.70 -13.50
N PRO A 46 -9.37 23.46 -14.26
CA PRO A 46 -9.56 23.59 -15.69
C PRO A 46 -9.47 22.18 -16.33
N ASP A 47 -10.41 21.89 -17.20
CA ASP A 47 -10.44 20.72 -18.06
C ASP A 47 -9.11 20.64 -18.83
N LEU A 48 -8.29 19.65 -18.51
CA LEU A 48 -7.13 19.31 -19.30
C LEU A 48 -7.63 18.49 -20.47
N GLY A 49 -8.06 19.16 -21.55
CA GLY A 49 -8.43 18.53 -22.80
C GLY A 49 -7.44 17.43 -23.17
N ASP A 50 -8.00 16.31 -23.59
CA ASP A 50 -7.30 15.13 -24.06
C ASP A 50 -6.39 15.53 -25.24
N PRO A 51 -5.07 15.31 -25.21
CA PRO A 51 -4.24 15.54 -26.38
C PRO A 51 -4.44 14.39 -27.37
N ASP A 52 -5.17 14.66 -28.47
CA ASP A 52 -5.20 13.93 -29.73
C ASP A 52 -5.12 12.39 -29.63
N GLU A 53 -6.29 11.75 -29.67
CA GLU A 53 -6.40 10.35 -30.09
C GLU A 53 -6.00 10.22 -31.57
N PRO A 54 -5.01 9.39 -31.94
CA PRO A 54 -4.89 8.98 -33.33
C PRO A 54 -5.98 7.99 -33.66
N GLU A 55 -6.80 8.27 -34.65
CA GLU A 55 -7.71 7.34 -35.29
C GLU A 55 -6.94 6.11 -35.75
N LEU A 56 -7.26 4.95 -35.15
CA LEU A 56 -6.78 3.66 -35.63
C LEU A 56 -7.74 3.15 -36.69
N ASP A 57 -7.27 3.14 -37.94
CA ASP A 57 -7.89 2.46 -39.09
C ASP A 57 -8.11 0.98 -38.75
N ALA A 58 -9.32 0.48 -39.01
CA ALA A 58 -9.70 -0.90 -38.84
C ALA A 58 -8.99 -1.79 -39.90
N PRO A 59 -8.41 -2.92 -39.52
CA PRO A 59 -7.96 -3.90 -40.50
C PRO A 59 -9.13 -4.76 -41.02
N ALA A 60 -9.02 -5.05 -42.33
CA ALA A 60 -9.96 -5.82 -43.12
C ALA A 60 -10.18 -7.27 -42.64
N GLU A 61 -11.37 -7.77 -42.88
CA GLU A 61 -11.79 -9.16 -42.73
C GLU A 61 -10.88 -10.11 -43.53
N GLU A 62 -10.28 -11.09 -42.87
CA GLU A 62 -9.74 -12.28 -43.52
C GLU A 62 -10.71 -13.46 -43.34
N THR A 63 -11.04 -14.06 -44.47
CA THR A 63 -11.93 -15.21 -44.66
C THR A 63 -11.25 -16.50 -44.19
N GLU A 64 -11.96 -17.29 -43.38
CA GLU A 64 -11.57 -18.64 -42.99
C GLU A 64 -11.68 -19.63 -44.17
N PRO A 65 -10.76 -20.62 -44.33
CA PRO A 65 -10.98 -21.76 -45.23
C PRO A 65 -11.64 -22.94 -44.47
N ASP A 66 -12.54 -23.62 -45.22
CA ASP A 66 -13.29 -24.83 -44.89
C ASP A 66 -12.40 -25.99 -44.41
N GLU A 67 -12.78 -26.62 -43.28
CA GLU A 67 -12.27 -27.93 -42.85
C GLU A 67 -13.15 -29.06 -43.41
N PRO A 68 -12.53 -30.18 -43.88
CA PRO A 68 -13.31 -31.37 -44.26
C PRO A 68 -13.60 -32.25 -43.03
N THR A 69 -14.87 -32.60 -42.90
CA THR A 69 -15.40 -33.63 -41.99
C THR A 69 -14.93 -35.01 -42.39
N ASP A 70 -14.25 -35.69 -41.49
CA ASP A 70 -14.06 -37.17 -41.54
C ASP A 70 -14.57 -37.75 -40.20
N GLU A 71 -15.59 -38.61 -40.35
CA GLU A 71 -16.25 -39.35 -39.28
C GLU A 71 -15.59 -40.74 -39.15
N PRO A 72 -15.06 -41.15 -37.98
CA PRO A 72 -14.67 -42.54 -37.80
C PRO A 72 -15.73 -43.37 -37.09
N GLU A 73 -15.87 -44.59 -37.63
CA GLU A 73 -16.74 -45.71 -37.24
C GLU A 73 -16.67 -46.07 -35.76
N ALA A 74 -17.84 -46.51 -35.26
CA ALA A 74 -18.07 -47.00 -33.90
C ALA A 74 -17.37 -48.35 -33.63
N GLU A 75 -16.53 -48.38 -32.58
CA GLU A 75 -16.06 -49.66 -31.98
C GLU A 75 -16.95 -50.09 -30.79
N PRO A 76 -17.02 -51.42 -30.49
CA PRO A 76 -18.06 -51.99 -29.64
C PRO A 76 -17.77 -51.79 -28.14
N ASP A 77 -18.87 -51.64 -27.41
CA ASP A 77 -19.02 -51.54 -25.96
C ASP A 77 -18.22 -52.58 -25.16
N VAL A 78 -17.24 -52.14 -24.40
CA VAL A 78 -16.62 -52.88 -23.30
C VAL A 78 -17.08 -52.19 -21.99
N PRO A 79 -17.61 -52.93 -21.01
CA PRO A 79 -18.01 -52.28 -19.74
C PRO A 79 -16.80 -51.77 -19.01
N VAL A 80 -16.66 -50.46 -19.01
CA VAL A 80 -15.65 -49.74 -18.23
C VAL A 80 -16.14 -49.67 -16.77
N THR A 81 -15.49 -50.42 -15.91
CA THR A 81 -15.60 -50.21 -14.45
C THR A 81 -15.07 -48.79 -14.15
N GLU A 82 -15.96 -47.94 -13.68
CA GLU A 82 -15.61 -46.58 -13.26
C GLU A 82 -14.55 -46.61 -12.15
N PRO A 83 -13.34 -46.06 -12.33
CA PRO A 83 -12.36 -45.98 -11.28
C PRO A 83 -12.87 -45.10 -10.15
N GLU A 84 -12.72 -45.57 -8.90
CA GLU A 84 -12.99 -44.77 -7.71
C GLU A 84 -12.26 -43.43 -7.81
N PRO A 85 -12.94 -42.28 -7.56
CA PRO A 85 -12.32 -40.98 -7.74
C PRO A 85 -11.08 -40.87 -6.86
N GLU A 86 -9.93 -40.64 -7.48
CA GLU A 86 -8.70 -40.29 -6.75
C GLU A 86 -8.97 -39.02 -5.93
N PRO A 87 -8.47 -38.95 -4.67
CA PRO A 87 -8.62 -37.78 -3.85
C PRO A 87 -8.02 -36.60 -4.62
N GLU A 88 -8.85 -35.57 -4.83
CA GLU A 88 -8.41 -34.34 -5.47
C GLU A 88 -7.17 -33.80 -4.74
N PRO A 89 -6.09 -33.41 -5.45
CA PRO A 89 -4.93 -32.84 -4.81
C PRO A 89 -5.35 -31.61 -4.01
N ASP A 90 -4.92 -31.50 -2.76
CA ASP A 90 -5.07 -30.30 -1.92
C ASP A 90 -4.42 -29.11 -2.66
N ILE A 91 -5.22 -28.41 -3.48
CA ILE A 91 -4.79 -27.17 -4.12
C ILE A 91 -4.70 -26.15 -2.99
N PRO A 92 -3.51 -25.61 -2.68
CA PRO A 92 -3.38 -24.60 -1.64
C PRO A 92 -4.29 -23.42 -1.98
N VAL A 93 -5.25 -23.10 -1.11
CA VAL A 93 -6.13 -21.94 -1.25
C VAL A 93 -5.25 -20.70 -1.20
N VAL A 94 -4.90 -20.15 -2.35
CA VAL A 94 -4.15 -18.90 -2.43
C VAL A 94 -5.06 -17.79 -1.93
N SER A 95 -4.72 -17.22 -0.77
CA SER A 95 -5.47 -16.09 -0.20
C SER A 95 -5.53 -14.93 -1.21
N THR A 96 -6.74 -14.48 -1.51
CA THR A 96 -7.00 -13.32 -2.36
C THR A 96 -6.73 -11.99 -1.63
N ARG A 97 -6.43 -12.04 -0.33
CA ARG A 97 -6.16 -10.88 0.53
C ARG A 97 -4.74 -10.86 1.03
N ALA A 98 -4.17 -9.67 1.06
CA ALA A 98 -2.89 -9.37 1.71
C ALA A 98 -3.15 -8.91 3.15
N GLU A 99 -2.34 -9.39 4.08
CA GLU A 99 -2.44 -9.09 5.51
C GLU A 99 -1.41 -8.04 5.91
N TYR A 100 -1.85 -7.07 6.71
CA TYR A 100 -1.01 -6.00 7.23
C TYR A 100 -1.20 -5.86 8.73
N ILE A 101 -0.17 -5.38 9.42
CA ILE A 101 -0.26 -4.94 10.80
C ILE A 101 -0.75 -3.48 10.78
N TYR A 102 -1.98 -3.23 11.21
CA TYR A 102 -2.51 -1.88 11.39
C TYR A 102 -2.16 -1.35 12.78
N VAL A 103 -1.63 -0.14 12.83
CA VAL A 103 -1.18 0.51 14.06
C VAL A 103 -2.29 1.36 14.66
N CYS A 104 -2.67 1.10 15.92
CA CYS A 104 -3.77 1.73 16.62
C CYS A 104 -3.34 2.86 17.58
N THR A 105 -2.04 3.06 17.76
CA THR A 105 -1.49 4.04 18.71
C THR A 105 -0.37 4.86 18.09
N ASN A 106 -0.15 6.06 18.61
CA ASN A 106 0.95 6.89 18.17
C ASN A 106 2.28 6.45 18.82
N SER A 107 3.38 6.65 18.10
CA SER A 107 4.75 6.38 18.56
C SER A 107 4.99 4.93 19.00
N LEU A 108 4.36 3.96 18.32
CA LEU A 108 4.64 2.55 18.56
C LEU A 108 6.07 2.22 18.13
N ASN A 109 6.88 1.73 19.05
CA ASN A 109 8.25 1.35 18.76
C ASN A 109 8.33 0.13 17.83
N VAL A 110 9.10 0.26 16.77
CA VAL A 110 9.56 -0.83 15.91
C VAL A 110 10.92 -1.29 16.41
N ARG A 111 11.06 -2.55 16.82
CA ARG A 111 12.22 -3.05 17.56
C ARG A 111 13.03 -4.07 16.76
N ALA A 112 14.32 -4.18 17.11
CA ALA A 112 15.24 -5.13 16.50
C ALA A 112 15.01 -6.61 16.92
N GLY A 113 14.12 -6.87 17.87
CA GLY A 113 13.79 -8.20 18.35
C GLY A 113 12.44 -8.25 19.07
N ALA A 114 11.89 -9.44 19.26
CA ALA A 114 10.61 -9.71 19.87
C ALA A 114 10.63 -9.52 21.41
N GLY A 115 10.78 -8.29 21.87
CA GLY A 115 10.82 -7.96 23.30
C GLY A 115 11.11 -6.47 23.56
N THR A 116 10.67 -5.95 24.71
CA THR A 116 10.84 -4.55 25.10
C THR A 116 12.28 -4.17 25.41
N SER A 117 13.14 -5.15 25.69
CA SER A 117 14.60 -4.96 25.93
C SER A 117 15.39 -4.73 24.65
N TYR A 118 14.85 -5.06 23.48
CA TYR A 118 15.56 -4.83 22.21
C TYR A 118 15.50 -3.35 21.80
N ALA A 119 16.56 -2.91 21.14
CA ALA A 119 16.68 -1.53 20.65
C ALA A 119 15.54 -1.15 19.70
N SER A 120 15.05 0.08 19.81
CA SER A 120 14.11 0.66 18.85
C SER A 120 14.85 1.04 17.56
N LEU A 121 14.32 0.62 16.42
CA LEU A 121 14.78 1.00 15.08
C LEU A 121 14.08 2.26 14.57
N GLY A 122 12.97 2.63 15.18
CA GLY A 122 12.12 3.76 14.85
C GLY A 122 10.76 3.63 15.52
N ALA A 123 9.82 4.47 15.11
CA ALA A 123 8.44 4.43 15.56
C ALA A 123 7.47 4.61 14.39
N VAL A 124 6.26 4.09 14.56
CA VAL A 124 5.13 4.24 13.63
C VAL A 124 3.92 4.80 14.38
N ASN A 125 2.96 5.38 13.66
CA ASN A 125 1.84 6.10 14.24
C ASN A 125 0.50 5.42 13.95
N SER A 126 -0.51 5.83 14.68
CA SER A 126 -1.88 5.39 14.45
C SER A 126 -2.31 5.65 13.01
N GLY A 127 -2.86 4.63 12.34
CA GLY A 127 -3.23 4.67 10.94
C GLY A 127 -2.17 4.13 9.98
N ASP A 128 -0.91 4.01 10.41
CA ASP A 128 0.13 3.37 9.61
C ASP A 128 -0.12 1.86 9.49
N MET A 129 0.36 1.28 8.39
CA MET A 129 0.41 -0.16 8.21
C MET A 129 1.85 -0.65 8.05
N LEU A 130 2.10 -1.85 8.57
CA LEU A 130 3.36 -2.56 8.38
C LEU A 130 3.14 -3.92 7.71
N HIS A 131 4.19 -4.46 7.10
CA HIS A 131 4.18 -5.79 6.54
C HIS A 131 4.03 -6.85 7.65
N LEU A 132 3.03 -7.71 7.56
CA LEU A 132 2.90 -8.87 8.43
C LEU A 132 3.70 -10.04 7.83
N VAL A 133 4.84 -10.38 8.44
CA VAL A 133 5.62 -11.57 8.05
C VAL A 133 5.07 -12.80 8.78
N ARG A 134 4.96 -12.72 10.10
CA ARG A 134 4.39 -13.77 10.97
C ARG A 134 4.21 -13.28 12.40
N ARG A 135 3.49 -14.07 13.19
CA ARG A 135 3.39 -13.86 14.64
C ARG A 135 4.48 -14.63 15.38
N VAL A 136 5.11 -13.98 16.37
CA VAL A 136 6.15 -14.57 17.25
C VAL A 136 5.75 -14.28 18.70
N GLY A 137 5.01 -15.19 19.31
CA GLY A 137 4.45 -15.02 20.65
C GLY A 137 3.52 -13.80 20.75
N SER A 138 3.88 -12.82 21.57
CA SER A 138 3.17 -11.53 21.73
C SER A 138 3.67 -10.42 20.80
N TRP A 139 4.41 -10.78 19.75
CA TRP A 139 4.97 -9.84 18.77
C TRP A 139 4.57 -10.23 17.36
N TYR A 140 4.50 -9.22 16.47
CA TYR A 140 4.49 -9.43 15.03
C TYR A 140 5.87 -9.14 14.47
N GLU A 141 6.38 -10.07 13.64
CA GLU A 141 7.55 -9.84 12.81
C GLU A 141 7.17 -9.05 11.57
N THR A 142 7.96 -8.04 11.26
CA THR A 142 7.79 -7.16 10.10
C THR A 142 9.14 -6.88 9.45
N ARG A 143 9.12 -6.11 8.37
CA ARG A 143 10.29 -5.52 7.72
C ARG A 143 10.32 -4.02 7.98
N TYR A 144 11.48 -3.51 8.36
CA TYR A 144 11.67 -2.08 8.62
C TYR A 144 13.11 -1.68 8.31
N ARG A 145 13.30 -0.73 7.39
CA ARG A 145 14.63 -0.31 6.89
C ARG A 145 15.44 -1.49 6.34
N SER A 146 14.81 -2.35 5.57
CA SER A 146 15.39 -3.58 5.00
C SER A 146 15.95 -4.56 6.05
N LYS A 147 15.42 -4.53 7.27
CA LYS A 147 15.80 -5.42 8.37
C LYS A 147 14.60 -6.11 8.96
N THR A 148 14.81 -7.30 9.52
CA THR A 148 13.81 -7.93 10.37
C THR A 148 13.57 -7.06 11.59
N ALA A 149 12.31 -6.79 11.88
CA ALA A 149 11.87 -5.95 12.97
C ALA A 149 10.60 -6.51 13.63
N TYR A 150 10.24 -5.95 14.77
CA TYR A 150 9.13 -6.45 15.58
C TYR A 150 8.32 -5.31 16.17
N VAL A 151 6.99 -5.48 16.18
CA VAL A 151 6.06 -4.64 16.91
C VAL A 151 5.19 -5.46 17.83
N SER A 152 4.64 -4.87 18.88
CA SER A 152 3.74 -5.58 19.81
C SER A 152 2.50 -6.07 19.07
N ALA A 153 2.08 -7.33 19.34
CA ALA A 153 0.86 -7.94 18.85
C ALA A 153 -0.31 -7.80 19.85
N SER A 154 -0.21 -6.87 20.79
CA SER A 154 -1.31 -6.54 21.70
C SER A 154 -2.36 -5.69 21.00
N ASP A 155 -3.63 -6.03 21.18
CA ASP A 155 -4.79 -5.32 20.60
C ASP A 155 -4.88 -3.84 21.07
N ALA A 156 -4.17 -3.47 22.14
CA ALA A 156 -4.01 -2.08 22.54
C ALA A 156 -3.14 -1.25 21.57
N TYR A 157 -2.34 -1.90 20.74
CA TYR A 157 -1.35 -1.23 19.87
C TYR A 157 -1.51 -1.56 18.40
N THR A 158 -1.95 -2.79 18.07
CA THR A 158 -2.02 -3.26 16.69
C THR A 158 -3.21 -4.18 16.47
N THR A 159 -3.71 -4.21 15.25
CA THR A 159 -4.65 -5.22 14.75
C THR A 159 -4.24 -5.66 13.34
N ILE A 160 -4.90 -6.69 12.78
CA ILE A 160 -4.66 -7.13 11.41
C ILE A 160 -5.66 -6.46 10.48
N ALA A 161 -5.15 -5.83 9.42
CA ALA A 161 -5.93 -5.29 8.33
C ALA A 161 -5.74 -6.12 7.06
N TYR A 162 -6.76 -6.12 6.22
CA TYR A 162 -6.79 -6.89 4.98
C TYR A 162 -7.02 -5.96 3.80
N LEU A 163 -6.24 -6.14 2.73
CA LEU A 163 -6.45 -5.49 1.44
C LEU A 163 -6.53 -6.55 0.35
N ASP A 164 -7.45 -6.38 -0.60
CA ASP A 164 -7.54 -7.30 -1.73
C ASP A 164 -6.27 -7.23 -2.59
N LYS A 165 -5.76 -8.39 -3.01
CA LYS A 165 -4.57 -8.49 -3.85
C LYS A 165 -4.87 -8.06 -5.28
N GLY A 166 -3.85 -7.51 -5.95
CA GLY A 166 -3.83 -7.30 -7.39
C GLY A 166 -3.29 -8.51 -8.16
N SER A 167 -2.78 -8.25 -9.36
CA SER A 167 -2.04 -9.25 -10.12
C SER A 167 -0.74 -9.64 -9.40
N GLU A 168 -0.19 -10.80 -9.74
CA GLU A 168 1.09 -11.25 -9.19
C GLU A 168 2.22 -10.23 -9.40
N GLN A 169 2.23 -9.53 -10.55
CA GLN A 169 3.21 -8.48 -10.82
C GLN A 169 3.05 -7.28 -9.87
N VAL A 170 1.80 -6.86 -9.61
CA VAL A 170 1.48 -5.81 -8.64
C VAL A 170 1.97 -6.20 -7.25
N GLU A 171 1.70 -7.44 -6.81
CA GLU A 171 2.11 -7.90 -5.48
C GLU A 171 3.63 -7.98 -5.34
N ARG A 172 4.38 -8.36 -6.40
CA ARG A 172 5.85 -8.31 -6.37
C ARG A 172 6.38 -6.89 -6.20
N VAL A 173 5.81 -5.90 -6.92
CA VAL A 173 6.20 -4.49 -6.75
C VAL A 173 5.90 -4.00 -5.33
N ILE A 174 4.75 -4.35 -4.79
CA ILE A 174 4.39 -3.99 -3.41
C ILE A 174 5.34 -4.65 -2.41
N ALA A 175 5.68 -5.92 -2.60
CA ALA A 175 6.61 -6.65 -1.72
C ALA A 175 7.97 -5.94 -1.60
N GLU A 176 8.53 -5.43 -2.72
CA GLU A 176 9.75 -4.62 -2.69
C GLU A 176 9.60 -3.36 -1.84
N GLY A 177 8.44 -2.71 -1.93
CA GLY A 177 8.14 -1.52 -1.12
C GLY A 177 7.99 -1.81 0.37
N LEU A 178 7.42 -2.98 0.70
CA LEU A 178 7.25 -3.42 2.10
C LEU A 178 8.58 -3.64 2.83
N GLU A 179 9.62 -4.07 2.12
CA GLU A 179 10.98 -4.20 2.66
C GLU A 179 11.60 -2.83 3.05
N LEU A 180 11.12 -1.73 2.44
CA LEU A 180 11.70 -0.39 2.57
C LEU A 180 10.97 0.51 3.57
N LEU A 181 9.92 0.03 4.23
CA LEU A 181 9.20 0.83 5.24
C LEU A 181 10.17 1.36 6.30
N GLY A 182 10.03 2.63 6.67
CA GLY A 182 10.90 3.32 7.62
C GLY A 182 12.23 3.83 7.04
N VAL A 183 12.55 3.55 5.76
CA VAL A 183 13.75 4.13 5.11
C VAL A 183 13.59 5.65 4.98
N PRO A 184 14.60 6.45 5.40
CA PRO A 184 14.51 7.90 5.40
C PRO A 184 14.23 8.53 4.04
N TYR A 185 13.39 9.57 4.05
CA TYR A 185 13.22 10.46 2.90
C TYR A 185 14.41 11.41 2.77
N VAL A 186 14.98 11.48 1.57
CA VAL A 186 16.00 12.46 1.21
C VAL A 186 15.70 13.02 -0.16
N TYR A 187 15.32 14.30 -0.24
CA TYR A 187 15.06 14.95 -1.52
C TYR A 187 16.27 14.86 -2.45
N GLY A 188 16.03 14.42 -3.70
CA GLY A 188 17.11 14.24 -4.68
C GLY A 188 18.00 13.02 -4.43
N ALA A 189 17.54 12.02 -3.65
CA ALA A 189 18.25 10.75 -3.48
C ALA A 189 18.65 10.15 -4.84
N THR A 190 19.83 9.56 -4.92
CA THR A 190 20.34 8.96 -6.15
C THR A 190 19.39 7.87 -6.64
N ARG A 191 19.02 7.92 -7.93
CA ARG A 191 18.17 6.93 -8.59
C ARG A 191 18.94 5.64 -8.83
N LEU A 192 18.22 4.52 -8.92
CA LEU A 192 18.81 3.25 -9.31
C LEU A 192 19.39 3.32 -10.73
N HIS A 193 18.64 3.92 -11.67
CA HIS A 193 19.01 4.05 -13.07
C HIS A 193 18.57 5.40 -13.67
N ASP A 194 19.07 5.73 -14.85
CA ASP A 194 18.83 6.98 -15.57
C ASP A 194 17.48 7.06 -16.33
N GLY A 195 16.58 6.11 -16.11
CA GLY A 195 15.32 5.96 -16.84
C GLY A 195 15.46 5.17 -18.15
N LYS A 196 16.69 4.88 -18.60
CA LYS A 196 16.99 4.12 -19.82
C LYS A 196 17.65 2.76 -19.53
N GLY A 197 17.75 2.40 -18.24
CA GLY A 197 18.35 1.12 -17.79
C GLY A 197 19.82 1.19 -17.43
N ASN A 198 20.50 2.34 -17.59
CA ASN A 198 21.88 2.49 -17.14
C ASN A 198 21.92 2.72 -15.62
N MET A 199 22.55 1.81 -14.88
CA MET A 199 22.65 1.91 -13.42
C MET A 199 23.52 3.09 -12.99
N LEU A 200 23.04 3.86 -11.99
CA LEU A 200 23.75 5.04 -11.52
C LEU A 200 24.66 4.71 -10.33
N LYS A 201 25.89 5.24 -10.37
CA LYS A 201 26.83 5.13 -9.25
C LYS A 201 26.30 5.88 -8.03
N GLY A 202 26.53 5.33 -6.83
CA GLY A 202 26.15 5.95 -5.56
C GLY A 202 24.68 5.72 -5.17
N PHE A 203 23.92 4.91 -5.92
CA PHE A 203 22.62 4.44 -5.46
C PHE A 203 22.76 3.60 -4.19
N THR A 204 21.84 3.78 -3.24
CA THR A 204 21.71 2.94 -2.05
C THR A 204 20.24 2.78 -1.69
N VAL A 205 19.88 1.65 -1.07
CA VAL A 205 18.53 1.38 -0.54
C VAL A 205 18.29 2.03 0.83
N THR A 206 19.19 2.84 1.33
CA THR A 206 19.13 3.43 2.68
C THR A 206 18.45 4.79 2.72
N LYS A 207 18.07 5.34 1.57
CA LYS A 207 17.38 6.62 1.44
C LYS A 207 16.68 6.73 0.08
N PHE A 208 15.49 7.35 0.07
CA PHE A 208 14.72 7.60 -1.14
C PHE A 208 14.04 8.97 -1.09
N ASP A 209 13.74 9.55 -2.26
CA ASP A 209 12.61 10.46 -2.43
C ASP A 209 11.42 9.72 -3.05
N CYS A 210 10.29 10.41 -3.23
CA CYS A 210 9.06 9.75 -3.72
C CYS A 210 9.26 9.06 -5.09
N SER A 211 9.91 9.71 -6.04
CA SER A 211 10.12 9.17 -7.39
C SER A 211 11.19 8.09 -7.44
N SER A 212 12.25 8.19 -6.65
CA SER A 212 13.29 7.16 -6.59
C SER A 212 12.82 5.88 -5.92
N LEU A 213 11.92 5.97 -4.92
CA LEU A 213 11.28 4.79 -4.33
C LEU A 213 10.44 4.07 -5.37
N MET A 214 9.55 4.77 -6.10
CA MET A 214 8.73 4.16 -7.14
C MET A 214 9.59 3.55 -8.23
N GLN A 215 10.65 4.24 -8.67
CA GLN A 215 11.58 3.71 -9.67
C GLN A 215 12.21 2.39 -9.23
N TYR A 216 12.67 2.33 -7.98
CA TYR A 216 13.31 1.13 -7.42
C TYR A 216 12.34 -0.05 -7.36
N ILE A 217 11.17 0.12 -6.72
CA ILE A 217 10.24 -1.00 -6.50
C ILE A 217 9.62 -1.53 -7.81
N PHE A 218 9.35 -0.65 -8.78
CA PHE A 218 8.85 -1.07 -10.10
C PHE A 218 9.92 -1.84 -10.91
N TYR A 219 11.16 -1.41 -10.81
CA TYR A 219 12.26 -2.13 -11.47
C TYR A 219 12.50 -3.50 -10.84
N GLN A 220 12.61 -3.57 -9.52
CA GLN A 220 12.88 -4.83 -8.81
C GLN A 220 11.71 -5.82 -8.93
N GLY A 221 10.48 -5.36 -8.71
CA GLY A 221 9.30 -6.23 -8.68
C GLY A 221 8.78 -6.66 -10.05
N ALA A 222 9.01 -5.85 -11.09
CA ALA A 222 8.40 -6.09 -12.41
C ALA A 222 9.31 -5.78 -13.61
N GLY A 223 10.55 -5.33 -13.42
CA GLY A 223 11.46 -4.93 -14.52
C GLY A 223 11.01 -3.66 -15.25
N ILE A 224 10.10 -2.87 -14.70
CA ILE A 224 9.58 -1.66 -15.34
C ILE A 224 10.54 -0.50 -15.09
N LEU A 225 11.02 0.10 -16.18
CA LEU A 225 11.89 1.27 -16.16
C LEU A 225 11.06 2.57 -16.02
N LEU A 226 10.82 3.00 -14.77
CA LEU A 226 10.24 4.31 -14.54
C LEU A 226 11.29 5.41 -14.75
N ASP A 227 10.85 6.55 -15.24
CA ASP A 227 11.68 7.74 -15.40
C ASP A 227 12.17 8.30 -14.06
N VAL A 228 13.07 9.26 -14.10
CA VAL A 228 13.84 9.72 -12.92
C VAL A 228 13.11 10.70 -12.00
N THR A 229 12.04 11.35 -12.47
CA THR A 229 11.29 12.34 -11.69
C THR A 229 9.79 12.10 -11.77
N THR A 230 9.04 12.58 -10.78
CA THR A 230 7.57 12.51 -10.81
C THR A 230 6.96 13.11 -12.08
N ARG A 231 7.56 14.21 -12.59
CA ARG A 231 7.09 14.92 -13.79
C ARG A 231 7.34 14.18 -15.10
N THR A 232 8.28 13.27 -15.11
CA THR A 232 8.53 12.39 -16.25
C THR A 232 7.85 11.04 -16.09
N GLN A 233 7.77 10.50 -14.88
CA GLN A 233 7.01 9.28 -14.55
C GLN A 233 5.52 9.40 -14.89
N VAL A 234 4.92 10.59 -14.67
CA VAL A 234 3.50 10.83 -14.97
C VAL A 234 3.16 10.73 -16.46
N LYS A 235 4.16 10.78 -17.34
CA LYS A 235 3.99 10.61 -18.81
C LYS A 235 4.01 9.15 -19.25
N GLN A 236 4.36 8.23 -18.36
CA GLN A 236 4.46 6.79 -18.63
C GLN A 236 3.18 6.08 -18.18
N GLY A 237 2.97 4.88 -18.73
CA GLY A 237 1.79 4.06 -18.41
C GLY A 237 0.50 4.65 -18.97
N VAL A 238 -0.62 3.96 -18.69
CA VAL A 238 -1.96 4.34 -19.14
C VAL A 238 -2.60 5.27 -18.11
N ALA A 239 -3.22 6.36 -18.57
CA ALA A 239 -3.93 7.30 -17.71
C ALA A 239 -5.15 6.63 -17.05
N VAL A 240 -5.36 6.88 -15.76
CA VAL A 240 -6.48 6.33 -14.99
C VAL A 240 -7.18 7.48 -14.26
N SER A 241 -8.52 7.54 -14.39
CA SER A 241 -9.34 8.48 -13.65
C SER A 241 -9.46 8.07 -12.17
N TRP A 242 -9.80 9.02 -11.29
CA TRP A 242 -9.97 8.78 -9.86
C TRP A 242 -10.88 7.59 -9.54
N ASN A 243 -12.04 7.49 -10.20
CA ASN A 243 -13.02 6.44 -9.94
C ASN A 243 -12.59 5.04 -10.42
N ASN A 244 -11.51 4.96 -11.19
CA ASN A 244 -11.01 3.72 -11.78
C ASN A 244 -9.65 3.29 -11.21
N ILE A 245 -9.14 3.98 -10.19
CA ILE A 245 -7.88 3.60 -9.54
C ILE A 245 -7.97 2.21 -8.94
N LYS A 246 -6.91 1.42 -9.09
CA LYS A 246 -6.79 0.06 -8.56
C LYS A 246 -5.43 -0.14 -7.91
N ARG A 247 -5.36 -1.13 -7.04
CA ARG A 247 -4.11 -1.58 -6.43
C ARG A 247 -3.01 -1.75 -7.48
N GLY A 248 -1.86 -1.11 -7.27
CA GLY A 248 -0.73 -1.08 -8.20
C GLY A 248 -0.65 0.17 -9.07
N ASP A 249 -1.67 1.03 -9.10
CA ASP A 249 -1.61 2.30 -9.82
C ASP A 249 -0.68 3.30 -9.11
N LEU A 250 0.08 4.07 -9.88
CA LEU A 250 0.80 5.24 -9.37
C LEU A 250 -0.11 6.46 -9.34
N LEU A 251 -0.28 7.03 -8.16
CA LEU A 251 -1.06 8.25 -7.95
C LEU A 251 -0.11 9.45 -7.91
N PHE A 252 -0.41 10.47 -8.71
CA PHE A 252 0.38 11.68 -8.83
C PHE A 252 -0.37 12.86 -8.21
N TYR A 253 0.33 13.64 -7.39
CA TYR A 253 -0.23 14.73 -6.62
C TYR A 253 0.53 16.02 -6.87
N THR A 254 -0.19 17.13 -6.73
CA THR A 254 0.43 18.44 -6.55
C THR A 254 0.96 18.61 -5.11
N ASN A 255 1.49 19.76 -4.79
CA ASN A 255 1.85 20.20 -3.45
C ASN A 255 1.70 21.73 -3.36
N ALA A 256 1.91 22.30 -2.16
CA ALA A 256 1.75 23.73 -1.92
C ALA A 256 2.61 24.61 -2.85
N GLN A 257 3.81 24.16 -3.25
CA GLN A 257 4.70 24.91 -4.14
C GLN A 257 4.32 24.81 -5.62
N ARG A 258 3.51 23.79 -5.99
CA ARG A 258 3.16 23.46 -7.38
C ARG A 258 1.68 23.59 -7.69
N TYR A 259 0.86 23.87 -6.69
CA TYR A 259 -0.60 23.93 -6.83
C TYR A 259 -1.07 24.83 -7.97
N ASN A 260 -0.42 25.98 -8.14
CA ASN A 260 -0.73 26.99 -9.18
C ASN A 260 0.00 26.75 -10.51
N LYS A 261 0.74 25.64 -10.67
CA LYS A 261 1.37 25.27 -11.94
C LYS A 261 0.38 24.51 -12.81
N THR A 262 0.69 24.42 -14.10
CA THR A 262 -0.11 23.72 -15.10
C THR A 262 0.65 22.52 -15.67
N GLY A 263 -0.07 21.60 -16.32
CA GLY A 263 0.50 20.43 -16.94
C GLY A 263 1.38 19.61 -15.96
N VAL A 264 2.46 19.03 -16.46
CA VAL A 264 3.37 18.20 -15.67
C VAL A 264 4.11 18.97 -14.57
N GLU A 265 4.27 20.27 -14.69
CA GLU A 265 4.91 21.10 -13.68
C GLU A 265 4.07 21.21 -12.39
N ARG A 266 2.79 20.89 -12.46
CA ARG A 266 1.92 20.76 -11.29
C ARG A 266 2.27 19.57 -10.42
N ILE A 267 2.90 18.54 -10.97
CA ILE A 267 3.21 17.29 -10.24
C ILE A 267 4.37 17.53 -9.27
N GLY A 268 4.13 17.25 -8.00
CA GLY A 268 5.09 17.40 -6.91
C GLY A 268 5.33 16.16 -6.08
N HIS A 269 4.49 15.11 -6.24
CA HIS A 269 4.60 13.88 -5.47
C HIS A 269 4.03 12.68 -6.22
N VAL A 270 4.48 11.46 -5.84
CA VAL A 270 3.97 10.19 -6.37
C VAL A 270 3.88 9.17 -5.24
N ALA A 271 2.86 8.30 -5.29
CA ALA A 271 2.64 7.20 -4.37
C ALA A 271 2.08 5.98 -5.10
N LEU A 272 2.31 4.78 -4.57
CA LEU A 272 1.72 3.52 -5.02
C LEU A 272 0.40 3.27 -4.28
N TYR A 273 -0.69 3.07 -5.00
CA TYR A 273 -2.00 2.77 -4.42
C TYR A 273 -2.12 1.31 -4.01
N LEU A 274 -2.54 1.05 -2.78
CA LEU A 274 -2.68 -0.30 -2.23
C LEU A 274 -4.12 -0.79 -2.13
N GLY A 275 -5.11 0.06 -2.44
CA GLY A 275 -6.53 -0.21 -2.19
C GLY A 275 -7.04 0.47 -0.92
N ASN A 276 -8.36 0.58 -0.76
CA ASN A 276 -9.05 1.11 0.43
C ASN A 276 -8.47 2.43 0.96
N ASN A 277 -8.13 3.35 0.06
CA ASN A 277 -7.48 4.64 0.36
C ASN A 277 -6.08 4.56 0.98
N TYR A 278 -5.41 3.41 0.99
CA TYR A 278 -4.04 3.28 1.46
C TYR A 278 -3.05 3.45 0.32
N ILE A 279 -1.96 4.14 0.63
CA ILE A 279 -0.85 4.40 -0.29
C ILE A 279 0.48 4.04 0.37
N LEU A 280 1.41 3.52 -0.42
CA LEU A 280 2.81 3.36 -0.06
C LEU A 280 3.61 4.47 -0.73
N HIS A 281 4.32 5.26 0.04
CA HIS A 281 5.14 6.35 -0.44
C HIS A 281 6.25 6.74 0.55
N THR A 282 7.11 7.65 0.16
CA THR A 282 7.95 8.37 1.12
C THR A 282 7.25 9.67 1.50
N ALA A 283 6.83 9.79 2.74
CA ALA A 283 6.38 11.04 3.34
C ALA A 283 7.59 11.92 3.72
N SER A 284 7.36 13.02 4.45
CA SER A 284 8.40 13.99 4.83
C SER A 284 9.62 13.37 5.49
N ASP A 285 9.44 12.26 6.19
CA ASP A 285 10.47 11.68 7.05
C ASP A 285 10.98 10.31 6.57
N TYR A 286 10.08 9.42 6.13
CA TYR A 286 10.43 8.04 5.75
C TYR A 286 9.38 7.37 4.85
N ALA A 287 9.71 6.19 4.35
CA ALA A 287 8.77 5.34 3.59
C ALA A 287 7.72 4.75 4.53
N VAL A 288 6.43 4.90 4.17
CA VAL A 288 5.28 4.55 5.00
C VAL A 288 4.11 4.04 4.16
N ILE A 289 3.26 3.21 4.76
CA ILE A 289 1.91 2.95 4.28
C ILE A 289 0.96 3.71 5.19
N GLU A 290 0.25 4.68 4.63
CA GLU A 290 -0.73 5.49 5.35
C GLU A 290 -2.03 5.63 4.57
N GLN A 291 -3.11 5.97 5.26
CA GLN A 291 -4.37 6.31 4.62
C GLN A 291 -4.29 7.72 4.03
N MET A 292 -4.79 7.90 2.80
CA MET A 292 -4.85 9.22 2.18
C MET A 292 -5.71 10.19 3.01
N SER A 293 -5.10 11.25 3.53
CA SER A 293 -5.81 12.35 4.18
C SER A 293 -6.71 13.11 3.21
N ALA A 294 -7.66 13.89 3.72
CA ALA A 294 -8.49 14.79 2.91
C ALA A 294 -7.63 15.75 2.06
N THR A 295 -6.55 16.29 2.63
CA THR A 295 -5.60 17.15 1.90
C THR A 295 -4.90 16.38 0.77
N ARG A 296 -4.49 15.13 1.02
CA ARG A 296 -3.86 14.27 -0.01
C ARG A 296 -4.82 14.01 -1.15
N LYS A 297 -6.09 13.70 -0.87
CA LYS A 297 -7.13 13.53 -1.89
C LYS A 297 -7.36 14.81 -2.70
N ALA A 298 -7.45 15.97 -2.05
CA ALA A 298 -7.60 17.27 -2.73
C ALA A 298 -6.40 17.64 -3.62
N TYR A 299 -5.22 17.11 -3.35
CA TYR A 299 -4.02 17.32 -4.14
C TYR A 299 -3.81 16.30 -5.27
N PHE A 300 -4.71 15.32 -5.40
CA PHE A 300 -4.66 14.37 -6.52
C PHE A 300 -4.75 15.11 -7.86
N VAL A 301 -3.94 14.68 -8.83
CA VAL A 301 -3.92 15.25 -10.19
C VAL A 301 -4.29 14.18 -11.20
N THR A 302 -3.64 13.03 -11.17
CA THR A 302 -3.89 11.91 -12.10
C THR A 302 -3.30 10.62 -11.55
N ALA A 303 -3.66 9.51 -12.18
CA ALA A 303 -3.04 8.20 -11.91
C ALA A 303 -2.52 7.56 -13.19
N ARG A 304 -1.58 6.62 -13.05
CA ARG A 304 -1.00 5.84 -14.15
C ARG A 304 -0.95 4.36 -13.79
N ARG A 305 -1.38 3.53 -14.74
CA ARG A 305 -1.38 2.07 -14.66
C ARG A 305 -0.29 1.49 -15.56
N PHE A 306 0.38 0.44 -15.05
CA PHE A 306 1.50 -0.22 -15.73
C PHE A 306 1.28 -1.73 -15.90
N PHE A 307 0.16 -2.28 -15.36
CA PHE A 307 -0.10 -3.72 -15.31
C PHE A 307 -1.46 -4.07 -15.92
#